data_c6b275ccda5a2177964730adee0a2f1d
#
_entry.id   c6b275ccda5a2177964730adee0a2f1d
#
_cell.length_a   1.000
_cell.length_b   1.000
_cell.length_c   1.000
_cell.angle_alpha   90.00
_cell.angle_beta   90.00
_cell.angle_gamma   90.00
#
_symmetry.space_group_name_H-M   'P 1'
#
loop_
_entity.id
_entity.type
_entity.pdbx_description
1 polymer ?
#
loop_
_entity_poly.entity_id
_entity_poly.type
_entity_poly.pdbx_seq_one_letter_code
_entity_poly.pdbx_strand_id
1 'polypeptide(L)'
;MPALAGLVAGCSPLGALNALGPRDGGAGRVAKGLTYGADDRQRFDLYAPTGGANLPVVVFFDGGGWDSGSRDVYGWAAQALAARGFLVALPDYRLSPDVHFPAFIEDAALATAAAADVAAEHGGDPARLAVSGHSAGAHLAMMITLDRRYMAGAERPDLIKGAAGLAGPYDFLPFDVAASRNAFGRAPDPTLTQPVTFARADAPPVWLAHGTADETVHAEDSEILHGRLTELGAPSTLRLYDGLNHADLIATFSPLFRRKAPVLDDMAAFLTEALA
;
A
#
# COMPACT_ATOMS: atom_id res chain seq x y z
N MET A 1 32.35 -32.87 -7.14
CA MET A 1 31.88 -31.90 -6.14
C MET A 1 31.11 -30.81 -6.87
N PRO A 2 29.76 -30.85 -6.98
CA PRO A 2 29.02 -29.73 -7.52
C PRO A 2 28.76 -28.71 -6.39
N ALA A 3 29.05 -27.45 -6.71
CA ALA A 3 28.98 -26.31 -5.84
C ALA A 3 27.55 -26.01 -5.40
N LEU A 4 27.35 -25.81 -4.12
CA LEU A 4 26.20 -25.15 -3.51
C LEU A 4 26.25 -23.63 -3.85
N ALA A 5 25.79 -23.27 -5.03
CA ALA A 5 25.59 -21.88 -5.44
C ALA A 5 24.13 -21.70 -5.85
N GLY A 6 23.21 -21.64 -4.89
CA GLY A 6 21.79 -21.57 -5.23
C GLY A 6 20.84 -21.32 -4.07
N LEU A 7 21.21 -20.52 -3.06
CA LEU A 7 20.31 -20.25 -1.91
C LEU A 7 20.56 -18.89 -1.22
N VAL A 8 20.77 -17.82 -1.98
CA VAL A 8 20.90 -16.45 -1.42
C VAL A 8 20.06 -15.42 -2.19
N ALA A 9 19.09 -15.85 -2.98
CA ALA A 9 18.13 -14.96 -3.63
C ALA A 9 16.80 -14.99 -2.84
N GLY A 10 16.69 -14.24 -1.72
CA GLY A 10 15.41 -14.20 -1.03
C GLY A 10 15.35 -13.67 0.39
N CYS A 11 16.44 -13.27 1.01
CA CYS A 11 16.38 -12.72 2.37
C CYS A 11 16.46 -11.20 2.37
N SER A 12 15.41 -10.51 1.89
CA SER A 12 15.22 -9.12 2.29
C SER A 12 14.92 -9.09 3.80
N PRO A 13 15.31 -8.04 4.55
CA PRO A 13 14.98 -7.90 5.96
C PRO A 13 13.48 -8.06 6.23
N LEU A 14 12.61 -7.55 5.34
CA LEU A 14 11.15 -7.70 5.43
C LEU A 14 10.68 -9.15 5.16
N GLY A 15 11.34 -9.86 4.25
CA GLY A 15 11.08 -11.29 4.01
C GLY A 15 11.47 -12.15 5.21
N ALA A 16 12.60 -11.86 5.87
CA ALA A 16 12.99 -12.52 7.11
C ALA A 16 11.98 -12.25 8.24
N LEU A 17 11.48 -11.01 8.33
CA LEU A 17 10.43 -10.65 9.28
C LEU A 17 9.14 -11.42 9.02
N ASN A 18 8.79 -11.62 7.75
CA ASN A 18 7.63 -12.42 7.37
C ASN A 18 7.80 -13.91 7.73
N ALA A 19 8.99 -14.48 7.54
CA ALA A 19 9.24 -15.90 7.77
C ALA A 19 9.38 -16.26 9.27
N LEU A 20 10.02 -15.39 10.06
CA LEU A 20 10.49 -15.70 11.41
C LEU A 20 9.98 -14.73 12.47
N GLY A 21 9.41 -13.58 12.09
CA GLY A 21 8.95 -12.56 13.03
C GLY A 21 7.71 -13.01 13.81
N PRO A 22 7.55 -12.51 15.06
CA PRO A 22 6.32 -12.73 15.82
C PRO A 22 5.13 -12.09 15.09
N ARG A 23 3.97 -12.73 15.26
CA ARG A 23 2.70 -12.27 14.69
C ARG A 23 1.80 -11.70 15.78
N ASP A 24 0.95 -10.75 15.40
CA ASP A 24 -0.14 -10.34 16.26
C ASP A 24 -1.12 -11.50 16.44
N GLY A 25 -1.50 -11.76 17.70
CA GLY A 25 -2.55 -12.72 18.01
C GLY A 25 -3.94 -12.18 17.66
N GLY A 26 -4.93 -13.08 17.58
CA GLY A 26 -6.32 -12.70 17.36
C GLY A 26 -6.69 -12.31 15.93
N ALA A 27 -5.76 -12.37 14.98
CA ALA A 27 -5.99 -12.17 13.55
C ALA A 27 -5.17 -13.15 12.71
N GLY A 28 -5.61 -13.43 11.49
CA GLY A 28 -4.92 -14.33 10.59
C GLY A 28 -5.41 -14.27 9.17
N ARG A 29 -4.77 -15.02 8.28
CA ARG A 29 -5.19 -15.13 6.88
C ARG A 29 -6.43 -16.00 6.79
N VAL A 30 -7.53 -15.43 6.26
CA VAL A 30 -8.84 -16.07 6.10
C VAL A 30 -9.10 -16.57 4.68
N ALA A 31 -8.42 -16.01 3.67
CA ALA A 31 -8.45 -16.52 2.30
C ALA A 31 -7.08 -16.34 1.64
N LYS A 32 -6.73 -17.22 0.69
CA LYS A 32 -5.46 -17.20 -0.02
C LYS A 32 -5.65 -17.27 -1.53
N GLY A 33 -4.96 -16.39 -2.27
CA GLY A 33 -4.81 -16.47 -3.72
C GLY A 33 -6.12 -16.22 -4.48
N LEU A 34 -7.03 -15.41 -3.94
CA LEU A 34 -8.22 -14.96 -4.66
C LEU A 34 -7.78 -14.18 -5.91
N THR A 35 -8.41 -14.44 -7.04
CA THR A 35 -8.02 -13.84 -8.33
C THR A 35 -8.79 -12.56 -8.59
N TYR A 36 -8.12 -11.56 -9.22
CA TYR A 36 -8.75 -10.35 -9.72
C TYR A 36 -8.46 -10.09 -11.22
N GLY A 37 -7.73 -11.00 -11.87
CA GLY A 37 -7.41 -10.95 -13.28
C GLY A 37 -6.84 -12.28 -13.77
N ALA A 38 -6.36 -12.30 -15.02
CA ALA A 38 -5.88 -13.50 -15.69
C ALA A 38 -4.40 -13.83 -15.44
N ASP A 39 -3.60 -12.84 -15.03
CA ASP A 39 -2.18 -13.02 -14.75
C ASP A 39 -1.97 -13.73 -13.40
N ASP A 40 -0.89 -14.51 -13.30
CA ASP A 40 -0.57 -15.24 -12.06
C ASP A 40 -0.29 -14.29 -10.87
N ARG A 41 0.14 -13.05 -11.13
CA ARG A 41 0.31 -12.02 -10.10
C ARG A 41 -0.99 -11.30 -9.76
N GLN A 42 -2.03 -11.39 -10.56
CA GLN A 42 -3.32 -10.76 -10.28
C GLN A 42 -4.13 -11.57 -9.25
N ARG A 43 -3.56 -11.68 -8.04
CA ARG A 43 -4.13 -12.41 -6.89
C ARG A 43 -3.96 -11.61 -5.61
N PHE A 44 -4.82 -11.87 -4.63
CA PHE A 44 -4.71 -11.31 -3.29
C PHE A 44 -5.02 -12.33 -2.20
N ASP A 45 -4.49 -12.10 -1.01
CA ASP A 45 -4.82 -12.80 0.22
C ASP A 45 -5.69 -11.90 1.11
N LEU A 46 -6.57 -12.49 1.93
CA LEU A 46 -7.36 -11.78 2.93
C LEU A 46 -6.92 -12.13 4.35
N TYR A 47 -6.85 -11.11 5.20
CA TYR A 47 -6.57 -11.24 6.63
C TYR A 47 -7.68 -10.56 7.42
N ALA A 48 -8.11 -11.18 8.52
CA ALA A 48 -9.17 -10.65 9.39
C ALA A 48 -8.93 -11.02 10.86
N PRO A 49 -9.50 -10.26 11.81
CA PRO A 49 -9.58 -10.69 13.20
C PRO A 49 -10.48 -11.92 13.34
N THR A 50 -10.14 -12.79 14.31
CA THR A 50 -10.93 -14.00 14.61
C THR A 50 -12.34 -13.62 15.02
N GLY A 51 -13.34 -14.14 14.31
CA GLY A 51 -14.75 -13.86 14.60
C GLY A 51 -15.22 -12.45 14.25
N GLY A 52 -14.41 -11.70 13.47
CA GLY A 52 -14.78 -10.36 13.01
C GLY A 52 -15.98 -10.36 12.08
N ALA A 53 -16.86 -9.36 12.23
CA ALA A 53 -18.01 -9.14 11.37
C ALA A 53 -18.22 -7.63 11.17
N ASN A 54 -18.77 -7.26 10.02
CA ASN A 54 -19.00 -5.88 9.63
C ASN A 54 -17.72 -5.00 9.72
N LEU A 55 -16.59 -5.59 9.29
CA LEU A 55 -15.26 -4.97 9.38
C LEU A 55 -15.09 -3.92 8.28
N PRO A 56 -14.51 -2.74 8.57
CA PRO A 56 -14.02 -1.89 7.50
C PRO A 56 -12.91 -2.60 6.71
N VAL A 57 -12.87 -2.33 5.39
CA VAL A 57 -11.95 -3.00 4.46
C VAL A 57 -10.75 -2.11 4.19
N VAL A 58 -9.55 -2.70 4.20
CA VAL A 58 -8.32 -2.02 3.78
C VAL A 58 -7.64 -2.86 2.70
N VAL A 59 -7.39 -2.26 1.53
CA VAL A 59 -6.51 -2.87 0.53
C VAL A 59 -5.12 -2.32 0.72
N PHE A 60 -4.17 -3.18 1.09
CA PHE A 60 -2.80 -2.79 1.40
C PHE A 60 -1.85 -3.28 0.30
N PHE A 61 -1.18 -2.35 -0.39
CA PHE A 61 -0.22 -2.64 -1.45
C PHE A 61 1.21 -2.71 -0.88
N ASP A 62 1.92 -3.77 -1.25
CA ASP A 62 3.33 -3.96 -0.88
C ASP A 62 4.27 -3.01 -1.62
N GLY A 63 5.44 -2.76 -1.01
CA GLY A 63 6.53 -2.02 -1.64
C GLY A 63 7.43 -2.95 -2.46
N GLY A 64 8.36 -2.36 -3.20
CA GLY A 64 9.34 -3.09 -4.00
C GLY A 64 9.69 -2.41 -5.33
N GLY A 65 9.63 -1.06 -5.39
CA GLY A 65 10.11 -0.29 -6.55
C GLY A 65 9.41 -0.61 -7.87
N TRP A 66 8.19 -1.17 -7.83
CA TRP A 66 7.40 -1.62 -8.99
C TRP A 66 8.04 -2.76 -9.80
N ASP A 67 9.21 -3.28 -9.39
CA ASP A 67 9.94 -4.36 -10.05
C ASP A 67 10.13 -5.60 -9.17
N SER A 68 9.72 -5.53 -7.94
CA SER A 68 9.84 -6.59 -6.95
C SER A 68 8.70 -6.50 -5.90
N GLY A 69 8.75 -7.37 -4.90
CA GLY A 69 7.73 -7.43 -3.85
C GLY A 69 6.69 -8.52 -4.09
N SER A 70 6.01 -8.89 -3.03
CA SER A 70 4.88 -9.81 -3.09
C SER A 70 4.11 -9.83 -1.78
N ARG A 71 2.84 -10.25 -1.84
CA ARG A 71 2.00 -10.52 -0.66
C ARG A 71 2.64 -11.53 0.30
N ASP A 72 3.47 -12.46 -0.20
CA ASP A 72 4.20 -13.42 0.64
C ASP A 72 5.30 -12.76 1.50
N VAL A 73 5.71 -11.52 1.19
CA VAL A 73 6.69 -10.76 1.99
C VAL A 73 5.99 -9.88 3.03
N TYR A 74 4.79 -9.38 2.75
CA TYR A 74 4.07 -8.40 3.58
C TYR A 74 2.94 -8.98 4.43
N GLY A 75 2.71 -10.31 4.42
CA GLY A 75 1.63 -10.96 5.19
C GLY A 75 1.62 -10.64 6.67
N TRP A 76 2.78 -10.39 7.29
CA TRP A 76 2.90 -9.97 8.69
C TRP A 76 2.33 -8.56 8.93
N ALA A 77 2.51 -7.64 7.98
CA ALA A 77 1.97 -6.28 8.08
C ALA A 77 0.45 -6.28 7.89
N ALA A 78 -0.06 -7.05 6.93
CA ALA A 78 -1.49 -7.25 6.75
C ALA A 78 -2.15 -7.86 7.99
N GLN A 79 -1.52 -8.86 8.62
CA GLN A 79 -2.01 -9.45 9.86
C GLN A 79 -2.00 -8.46 11.03
N ALA A 80 -0.97 -7.62 11.15
CA ALA A 80 -0.89 -6.59 12.18
C ALA A 80 -2.00 -5.55 12.05
N LEU A 81 -2.32 -5.14 10.81
CA LEU A 81 -3.43 -4.24 10.55
C LEU A 81 -4.78 -4.93 10.78
N ALA A 82 -4.94 -6.19 10.37
CA ALA A 82 -6.14 -6.98 10.66
C ALA A 82 -6.40 -7.10 12.17
N ALA A 83 -5.34 -7.24 12.99
CA ALA A 83 -5.46 -7.26 14.46
C ALA A 83 -5.97 -5.91 15.04
N ARG A 84 -6.03 -4.85 14.24
CA ARG A 84 -6.65 -3.54 14.60
C ARG A 84 -8.13 -3.44 14.21
N GLY A 85 -8.73 -4.53 13.70
CA GLY A 85 -10.17 -4.59 13.44
C GLY A 85 -10.57 -4.37 11.98
N PHE A 86 -9.65 -4.61 11.03
CA PHE A 86 -9.91 -4.47 9.61
C PHE A 86 -9.95 -5.82 8.89
N LEU A 87 -10.78 -5.93 7.84
CA LEU A 87 -10.57 -6.92 6.80
C LEU A 87 -9.51 -6.36 5.84
N VAL A 88 -8.36 -7.02 5.75
CA VAL A 88 -7.22 -6.54 4.95
C VAL A 88 -7.03 -7.42 3.72
N ALA A 89 -7.16 -6.83 2.54
CA ALA A 89 -6.76 -7.46 1.28
C ALA A 89 -5.32 -7.06 0.97
N LEU A 90 -4.48 -8.04 0.67
CA LEU A 90 -3.07 -7.87 0.33
C LEU A 90 -2.84 -8.43 -1.08
N PRO A 91 -2.94 -7.60 -2.14
CA PRO A 91 -2.73 -8.03 -3.51
C PRO A 91 -1.26 -8.03 -3.91
N ASP A 92 -0.88 -8.95 -4.82
CA ASP A 92 0.21 -8.72 -5.75
C ASP A 92 -0.30 -7.87 -6.92
N TYR A 93 0.60 -7.29 -7.67
CA TYR A 93 0.37 -6.58 -8.93
C TYR A 93 1.47 -6.93 -9.93
N ARG A 94 1.22 -6.76 -11.23
CA ARG A 94 2.23 -7.04 -12.27
C ARG A 94 3.40 -6.06 -12.16
N LEU A 95 4.59 -6.52 -12.45
CA LEU A 95 5.85 -5.83 -12.18
C LEU A 95 6.58 -5.43 -13.47
N SER A 96 7.37 -4.38 -13.40
CA SER A 96 8.40 -4.06 -14.38
C SER A 96 9.52 -5.14 -14.30
N PRO A 97 10.14 -5.52 -15.44
CA PRO A 97 9.97 -4.97 -16.79
C PRO A 97 8.88 -5.65 -17.63
N ASP A 98 8.16 -6.65 -17.08
CA ASP A 98 7.13 -7.40 -17.82
C ASP A 98 5.98 -6.47 -18.22
N VAL A 99 5.65 -5.51 -17.34
CA VAL A 99 4.73 -4.42 -17.63
C VAL A 99 5.34 -3.07 -17.25
N HIS A 100 4.74 -1.98 -17.75
CA HIS A 100 5.12 -0.61 -17.44
C HIS A 100 3.89 0.19 -17.04
N PHE A 101 4.08 1.40 -16.49
CA PHE A 101 2.99 2.34 -16.29
C PHE A 101 2.10 2.46 -17.56
N PRO A 102 0.76 2.40 -17.42
CA PRO A 102 -0.03 2.40 -16.18
C PRO A 102 -0.44 1.02 -15.65
N ALA A 103 0.00 -0.10 -16.22
CA ALA A 103 -0.56 -1.43 -15.99
C ALA A 103 -0.64 -1.85 -14.50
N PHE A 104 0.37 -1.56 -13.69
CA PHE A 104 0.33 -1.89 -12.25
C PHE A 104 -0.61 -0.96 -11.45
N ILE A 105 -0.92 0.25 -11.95
CA ILE A 105 -1.95 1.12 -11.34
C ILE A 105 -3.35 0.58 -11.69
N GLU A 106 -3.55 0.12 -12.92
CA GLU A 106 -4.77 -0.56 -13.34
C GLU A 106 -5.01 -1.83 -12.51
N ASP A 107 -3.94 -2.60 -12.24
CA ASP A 107 -4.01 -3.77 -11.35
C ASP A 107 -4.43 -3.37 -9.94
N ALA A 108 -3.90 -2.28 -9.40
CA ALA A 108 -4.29 -1.79 -8.08
C ALA A 108 -5.79 -1.43 -8.01
N ALA A 109 -6.32 -0.79 -9.05
CA ALA A 109 -7.74 -0.46 -9.13
C ALA A 109 -8.61 -1.72 -9.23
N LEU A 110 -8.25 -2.67 -10.09
CA LEU A 110 -8.95 -3.96 -10.23
C LEU A 110 -8.92 -4.79 -8.95
N ALA A 111 -7.76 -4.87 -8.28
CA ALA A 111 -7.62 -5.56 -7.00
C ALA A 111 -8.49 -4.93 -5.91
N THR A 112 -8.59 -3.59 -5.90
CA THR A 112 -9.45 -2.85 -4.96
C THR A 112 -10.92 -3.15 -5.20
N ALA A 113 -11.37 -3.16 -6.46
CA ALA A 113 -12.74 -3.52 -6.82
C ALA A 113 -13.06 -4.98 -6.43
N ALA A 114 -12.18 -5.93 -6.78
CA ALA A 114 -12.35 -7.34 -6.45
C ALA A 114 -12.36 -7.61 -4.95
N ALA A 115 -11.53 -6.91 -4.17
CA ALA A 115 -11.55 -7.02 -2.71
C ALA A 115 -12.89 -6.57 -2.12
N ALA A 116 -13.50 -5.52 -2.65
CA ALA A 116 -14.83 -5.08 -2.24
C ALA A 116 -15.91 -6.11 -2.60
N ASP A 117 -15.83 -6.72 -3.78
CA ASP A 117 -16.82 -7.69 -4.26
C ASP A 117 -16.92 -8.94 -3.36
N VAL A 118 -15.80 -9.37 -2.77
CA VAL A 118 -15.77 -10.54 -1.88
C VAL A 118 -15.83 -10.19 -0.39
N ALA A 119 -15.76 -8.90 -0.02
CA ALA A 119 -15.62 -8.47 1.36
C ALA A 119 -16.72 -9.02 2.28
N ALA A 120 -17.99 -8.97 1.84
CA ALA A 120 -19.14 -9.41 2.65
C ALA A 120 -19.07 -10.92 3.00
N GLU A 121 -18.54 -11.75 2.11
CA GLU A 121 -18.36 -13.19 2.31
C GLU A 121 -17.32 -13.49 3.40
N HIS A 122 -16.42 -12.54 3.66
CA HIS A 122 -15.33 -12.63 4.63
C HIS A 122 -15.52 -11.70 5.85
N GLY A 123 -16.75 -11.25 6.11
CA GLY A 123 -17.09 -10.44 7.28
C GLY A 123 -16.75 -8.95 7.14
N GLY A 124 -16.43 -8.46 5.95
CA GLY A 124 -16.16 -7.06 5.66
C GLY A 124 -17.39 -6.29 5.19
N ASP A 125 -17.34 -4.97 5.31
CA ASP A 125 -18.32 -4.03 4.78
C ASP A 125 -17.72 -3.28 3.59
N PRO A 126 -18.09 -3.62 2.34
CA PRO A 126 -17.53 -2.98 1.14
C PRO A 126 -17.84 -1.48 1.02
N ALA A 127 -18.85 -0.97 1.75
CA ALA A 127 -19.16 0.46 1.76
C ALA A 127 -18.14 1.29 2.54
N ARG A 128 -17.35 0.64 3.41
CA ARG A 128 -16.32 1.22 4.25
C ARG A 128 -14.94 0.73 3.84
N LEU A 129 -14.47 1.17 2.66
CA LEU A 129 -13.19 0.72 2.08
C LEU A 129 -12.18 1.86 1.99
N ALA A 130 -10.98 1.61 2.48
CA ALA A 130 -9.79 2.44 2.28
C ALA A 130 -8.69 1.67 1.56
N VAL A 131 -7.74 2.43 1.00
CA VAL A 131 -6.53 1.88 0.39
C VAL A 131 -5.30 2.35 1.17
N SER A 132 -4.27 1.51 1.20
CA SER A 132 -3.01 1.83 1.86
C SER A 132 -1.86 1.13 1.16
N GLY A 133 -0.63 1.53 1.48
CA GLY A 133 0.55 0.83 0.99
C GLY A 133 1.84 1.44 1.53
N HIS A 134 2.94 0.75 1.24
CA HIS A 134 4.29 1.17 1.60
C HIS A 134 5.12 1.42 0.34
N SER A 135 5.92 2.51 0.30
CA SER A 135 6.85 2.76 -0.82
C SER A 135 6.13 2.79 -2.19
N ALA A 136 6.53 1.98 -3.16
CA ALA A 136 5.82 1.81 -4.43
C ALA A 136 4.32 1.49 -4.24
N GLY A 137 3.95 0.70 -3.22
CA GLY A 137 2.54 0.43 -2.91
C GLY A 137 1.78 1.66 -2.41
N ALA A 138 2.44 2.57 -1.70
CA ALA A 138 1.84 3.84 -1.30
C ALA A 138 1.59 4.75 -2.51
N HIS A 139 2.49 4.74 -3.49
CA HIS A 139 2.29 5.39 -4.78
C HIS A 139 1.04 4.82 -5.49
N LEU A 140 0.91 3.47 -5.58
CA LEU A 140 -0.28 2.83 -6.18
C LEU A 140 -1.57 3.30 -5.47
N ALA A 141 -1.58 3.27 -4.13
CA ALA A 141 -2.73 3.69 -3.33
C ALA A 141 -3.11 5.16 -3.60
N MET A 142 -2.13 6.07 -3.68
CA MET A 142 -2.41 7.48 -3.97
C MET A 142 -2.83 7.70 -5.42
N MET A 143 -2.25 7.00 -6.39
CA MET A 143 -2.66 7.10 -7.79
C MET A 143 -4.12 6.74 -7.98
N ILE A 144 -4.58 5.58 -7.48
CA ILE A 144 -5.99 5.16 -7.64
C ILE A 144 -6.97 5.99 -6.79
N THR A 145 -6.48 6.67 -5.74
CA THR A 145 -7.30 7.56 -4.91
C THR A 145 -7.49 8.92 -5.57
N LEU A 146 -6.44 9.49 -6.12
CA LEU A 146 -6.44 10.87 -6.61
C LEU A 146 -6.80 10.97 -8.09
N ASP A 147 -6.32 10.07 -8.92
CA ASP A 147 -6.70 10.00 -10.34
C ASP A 147 -7.96 9.15 -10.51
N ARG A 148 -9.09 9.82 -10.63
CA ARG A 148 -10.41 9.18 -10.77
C ARG A 148 -10.53 8.21 -11.94
N ARG A 149 -9.69 8.35 -12.98
CA ARG A 149 -9.75 7.50 -14.17
C ARG A 149 -9.57 6.02 -13.84
N TYR A 150 -8.72 5.69 -12.86
CA TYR A 150 -8.43 4.30 -12.52
C TYR A 150 -9.62 3.60 -11.86
N MET A 151 -10.23 4.21 -10.84
CA MET A 151 -11.40 3.61 -10.20
C MET A 151 -12.65 3.66 -11.09
N ALA A 152 -12.78 4.66 -11.97
CA ALA A 152 -13.82 4.69 -13.00
C ALA A 152 -13.60 3.56 -14.03
N GLY A 153 -12.36 3.29 -14.43
CA GLY A 153 -12.00 2.17 -15.31
C GLY A 153 -12.30 0.79 -14.70
N ALA A 154 -12.21 0.68 -13.36
CA ALA A 154 -12.61 -0.51 -12.60
C ALA A 154 -14.14 -0.53 -12.26
N GLU A 155 -14.93 0.37 -12.82
CA GLU A 155 -16.38 0.50 -12.62
C GLU A 155 -16.81 0.75 -11.15
N ARG A 156 -15.91 1.37 -10.35
CA ARG A 156 -16.11 1.64 -8.91
C ARG A 156 -15.63 3.06 -8.52
N PRO A 157 -16.12 4.14 -9.19
CA PRO A 157 -15.54 5.50 -9.08
C PRO A 157 -15.54 6.07 -7.66
N ASP A 158 -16.48 5.68 -6.80
CA ASP A 158 -16.66 6.24 -5.45
C ASP A 158 -16.37 5.23 -4.34
N LEU A 159 -15.66 4.14 -4.65
CA LEU A 159 -15.42 3.05 -3.70
C LEU A 159 -14.49 3.46 -2.55
N ILE A 160 -13.42 4.22 -2.83
CA ILE A 160 -12.41 4.58 -1.84
C ILE A 160 -12.92 5.70 -0.95
N LYS A 161 -12.99 5.45 0.37
CA LYS A 161 -13.45 6.40 1.40
C LYS A 161 -12.31 7.05 2.19
N GLY A 162 -11.10 6.50 2.10
CA GLY A 162 -9.90 7.04 2.72
C GLY A 162 -8.64 6.41 2.14
N ALA A 163 -7.50 7.07 2.29
CA ALA A 163 -6.22 6.53 1.83
C ALA A 163 -5.10 6.80 2.83
N ALA A 164 -4.22 5.81 3.04
CA ALA A 164 -3.06 5.94 3.92
C ALA A 164 -1.78 5.52 3.19
N GLY A 165 -0.80 6.42 3.12
CA GLY A 165 0.48 6.15 2.44
C GLY A 165 1.66 6.18 3.39
N LEU A 166 2.50 5.13 3.34
CA LEU A 166 3.72 5.02 4.14
C LEU A 166 4.94 5.13 3.24
N ALA A 167 5.76 6.17 3.43
CA ALA A 167 7.02 6.40 2.71
C ALA A 167 6.87 6.29 1.18
N GLY A 168 5.81 6.85 0.62
CA GLY A 168 5.55 6.77 -0.81
C GLY A 168 6.18 7.91 -1.59
N PRO A 169 6.63 7.65 -2.84
CA PRO A 169 7.04 8.68 -3.78
C PRO A 169 5.78 9.28 -4.43
N TYR A 170 5.61 10.59 -4.30
CA TYR A 170 4.41 11.28 -4.79
C TYR A 170 4.70 12.43 -5.73
N ASP A 171 5.96 12.91 -5.75
CA ASP A 171 6.49 13.94 -6.67
C ASP A 171 7.98 13.68 -6.95
N PHE A 172 8.28 12.66 -7.74
CA PHE A 172 9.62 12.08 -7.91
C PHE A 172 10.20 12.28 -9.33
N LEU A 173 9.91 13.40 -9.96
CA LEU A 173 10.57 13.80 -11.20
C LEU A 173 11.82 14.65 -10.92
N PRO A 174 12.89 14.49 -11.74
CA PRO A 174 13.05 13.51 -12.84
C PRO A 174 13.25 12.08 -12.33
N PHE A 175 13.05 11.06 -13.20
CA PHE A 175 13.32 9.67 -12.85
C PHE A 175 14.83 9.43 -12.68
N ASP A 176 15.34 9.58 -11.48
CA ASP A 176 16.78 9.55 -11.16
C ASP A 176 17.30 8.18 -10.72
N VAL A 177 16.39 7.25 -10.33
CA VAL A 177 16.75 5.87 -9.98
C VAL A 177 16.34 4.86 -11.06
N ALA A 178 17.03 3.71 -11.10
CA ALA A 178 16.77 2.68 -12.11
C ALA A 178 15.32 2.16 -12.08
N ALA A 179 14.77 1.95 -10.88
CA ALA A 179 13.41 1.46 -10.69
C ALA A 179 12.37 2.40 -11.33
N SER A 180 12.45 3.72 -11.06
CA SER A 180 11.53 4.70 -11.64
C SER A 180 11.69 4.81 -13.17
N ARG A 181 12.94 4.80 -13.68
CA ARG A 181 13.17 4.78 -15.14
C ARG A 181 12.58 3.55 -15.81
N ASN A 182 12.73 2.38 -15.22
CA ASN A 182 12.20 1.14 -15.78
C ASN A 182 10.67 1.12 -15.75
N ALA A 183 10.06 1.49 -14.65
CA ALA A 183 8.61 1.46 -14.48
C ALA A 183 7.89 2.54 -15.30
N PHE A 184 8.44 3.76 -15.34
CA PHE A 184 7.75 4.95 -15.86
C PHE A 184 8.39 5.60 -17.09
N GLY A 185 9.62 5.24 -17.45
CA GLY A 185 10.38 5.91 -18.54
C GLY A 185 9.72 5.81 -19.93
N ARG A 186 8.66 5.00 -20.07
CA ARG A 186 7.84 4.91 -21.29
C ARG A 186 6.54 5.73 -21.23
N ALA A 187 6.28 6.41 -20.12
CA ALA A 187 5.08 7.24 -19.99
C ALA A 187 5.13 8.38 -21.01
N PRO A 188 4.06 8.59 -21.81
CA PRO A 188 4.03 9.67 -22.82
C PRO A 188 4.17 11.05 -22.19
N ASP A 189 3.65 11.22 -20.99
CA ASP A 189 3.78 12.40 -20.15
C ASP A 189 4.18 11.96 -18.73
N PRO A 190 5.43 12.23 -18.31
CA PRO A 190 5.90 11.86 -16.99
C PRO A 190 5.09 12.44 -15.82
N THR A 191 4.45 13.59 -16.00
CA THR A 191 3.64 14.22 -14.95
C THR A 191 2.42 13.37 -14.57
N LEU A 192 1.91 12.59 -15.52
CA LEU A 192 0.78 11.67 -15.29
C LEU A 192 1.13 10.45 -14.41
N THR A 193 2.40 10.28 -14.07
CA THR A 193 2.86 9.24 -13.16
C THR A 193 2.94 9.71 -11.70
N GLN A 194 2.70 11.01 -11.45
CA GLN A 194 2.91 11.66 -10.17
C GLN A 194 1.58 11.86 -9.44
N PRO A 195 1.35 11.25 -8.26
CA PRO A 195 0.14 11.46 -7.46
C PRO A 195 -0.20 12.94 -7.20
N VAL A 196 0.80 13.79 -6.98
CA VAL A 196 0.61 15.22 -6.72
C VAL A 196 -0.12 15.94 -7.86
N THR A 197 0.05 15.50 -9.10
CA THR A 197 -0.62 16.05 -10.30
C THR A 197 -2.15 15.93 -10.20
N PHE A 198 -2.65 14.93 -9.49
CA PHE A 198 -4.08 14.63 -9.37
C PHE A 198 -4.69 15.07 -8.04
N ALA A 199 -3.95 15.84 -7.22
CA ALA A 199 -4.49 16.40 -5.99
C ALA A 199 -5.73 17.26 -6.30
N ARG A 200 -6.81 17.07 -5.52
CA ARG A 200 -8.12 17.71 -5.76
C ARG A 200 -8.84 18.00 -4.45
N ALA A 201 -9.67 19.06 -4.44
CA ALA A 201 -10.38 19.53 -3.26
C ALA A 201 -11.35 18.49 -2.67
N ASP A 202 -11.93 17.65 -3.51
CA ASP A 202 -12.89 16.61 -3.15
C ASP A 202 -12.25 15.21 -3.03
N ALA A 203 -10.94 15.15 -2.78
CA ALA A 203 -10.28 13.90 -2.42
C ALA A 203 -10.85 13.35 -1.10
N PRO A 204 -10.97 12.01 -0.95
CA PRO A 204 -11.27 11.43 0.35
C PRO A 204 -10.16 11.78 1.36
N PRO A 205 -10.39 11.62 2.68
CA PRO A 205 -9.33 11.82 3.67
C PRO A 205 -8.05 11.05 3.34
N VAL A 206 -6.91 11.74 3.40
CA VAL A 206 -5.57 11.17 3.12
C VAL A 206 -4.69 11.30 4.36
N TRP A 207 -4.03 10.21 4.73
CA TRP A 207 -3.01 10.18 5.76
C TRP A 207 -1.66 9.76 5.17
N LEU A 208 -0.63 10.56 5.42
CA LEU A 208 0.72 10.34 4.93
C LEU A 208 1.67 10.17 6.11
N ALA A 209 2.52 9.16 6.06
CA ALA A 209 3.55 8.90 7.06
C ALA A 209 4.92 8.77 6.41
N HIS A 210 5.92 9.43 7.01
CA HIS A 210 7.30 9.33 6.56
C HIS A 210 8.29 9.29 7.71
N GLY A 211 9.42 8.61 7.51
CA GLY A 211 10.54 8.66 8.43
C GLY A 211 11.49 9.80 8.06
N THR A 212 11.96 10.59 9.06
CA THR A 212 12.85 11.72 8.78
C THR A 212 14.27 11.32 8.36
N ALA A 213 14.65 10.03 8.54
CA ALA A 213 15.93 9.46 8.09
C ALA A 213 15.77 8.55 6.86
N ASP A 214 14.70 8.73 6.08
CA ASP A 214 14.48 7.98 4.84
C ASP A 214 15.34 8.57 3.70
N GLU A 215 16.34 7.80 3.25
CA GLU A 215 17.23 8.12 2.14
C GLU A 215 16.85 7.39 0.83
N THR A 216 15.78 6.59 0.85
CA THR A 216 15.28 5.84 -0.32
C THR A 216 14.20 6.62 -1.04
N VAL A 217 13.24 7.12 -0.28
CA VAL A 217 12.21 8.08 -0.70
C VAL A 217 12.26 9.22 0.29
N HIS A 218 12.48 10.44 -0.19
CA HIS A 218 12.62 11.58 0.69
C HIS A 218 11.28 12.00 1.30
N ALA A 219 11.30 12.49 2.54
CA ALA A 219 10.09 12.91 3.25
C ALA A 219 9.37 14.07 2.55
N GLU A 220 10.11 14.84 1.77
CA GLU A 220 9.61 15.93 0.93
C GLU A 220 8.47 15.50 0.00
N ASP A 221 8.49 14.26 -0.52
CA ASP A 221 7.41 13.71 -1.33
C ASP A 221 6.06 13.75 -0.59
N SER A 222 6.06 13.34 0.68
CA SER A 222 4.87 13.38 1.53
C SER A 222 4.49 14.81 1.92
N GLU A 223 5.46 15.67 2.17
CA GLU A 223 5.24 17.08 2.51
C GLU A 223 4.61 17.84 1.33
N ILE A 224 5.11 17.62 0.10
CA ILE A 224 4.58 18.24 -1.12
C ILE A 224 3.14 17.79 -1.36
N LEU A 225 2.85 16.49 -1.32
CA LEU A 225 1.48 16.00 -1.55
C LEU A 225 0.52 16.52 -0.47
N HIS A 226 0.93 16.46 0.82
CA HIS A 226 0.15 17.01 1.94
C HIS A 226 -0.14 18.51 1.74
N GLY A 227 0.88 19.30 1.43
CA GLY A 227 0.76 20.74 1.18
C GLY A 227 -0.23 21.01 0.04
N ARG A 228 -0.10 20.28 -1.07
CA ARG A 228 -0.96 20.45 -2.24
C ARG A 228 -2.42 20.10 -1.94
N LEU A 229 -2.68 19.01 -1.23
CA LEU A 229 -4.05 18.64 -0.81
C LEU A 229 -4.65 19.69 0.14
N THR A 230 -3.86 20.15 1.10
CA THR A 230 -4.29 21.17 2.08
C THR A 230 -4.60 22.52 1.41
N GLU A 231 -3.77 22.98 0.49
CA GLU A 231 -3.99 24.19 -0.32
C GLU A 231 -5.32 24.15 -1.08
N LEU A 232 -5.72 22.95 -1.55
CA LEU A 232 -6.97 22.74 -2.25
C LEU A 232 -8.17 22.55 -1.32
N GLY A 233 -7.94 22.49 0.00
CA GLY A 233 -8.99 22.26 1.01
C GLY A 233 -9.39 20.81 1.21
N ALA A 234 -8.62 19.85 0.66
CA ALA A 234 -8.85 18.43 0.88
C ALA A 234 -8.37 18.00 2.29
N PRO A 235 -9.07 17.07 2.95
CA PRO A 235 -8.66 16.57 4.27
C PRO A 235 -7.38 15.73 4.14
N SER A 236 -6.27 16.26 4.65
CA SER A 236 -4.96 15.59 4.63
C SER A 236 -4.26 15.73 5.98
N THR A 237 -3.64 14.65 6.42
CA THR A 237 -2.81 14.59 7.64
C THR A 237 -1.43 14.06 7.29
N LEU A 238 -0.37 14.73 7.76
CA LEU A 238 1.02 14.27 7.65
C LEU A 238 1.56 13.94 9.03
N ARG A 239 2.25 12.79 9.14
CA ARG A 239 3.02 12.36 10.31
C ARG A 239 4.46 12.06 9.91
N LEU A 240 5.39 12.83 10.45
CA LEU A 240 6.82 12.58 10.34
C LEU A 240 7.30 11.86 11.61
N TYR A 241 8.02 10.75 11.44
CA TYR A 241 8.56 9.94 12.53
C TYR A 241 10.08 10.09 12.59
N ASP A 242 10.54 10.71 13.66
CA ASP A 242 11.95 11.06 13.81
C ASP A 242 12.88 9.85 13.84
N GLY A 243 13.96 9.91 13.05
CA GLY A 243 15.01 8.92 12.97
C GLY A 243 14.63 7.58 12.31
N LEU A 244 13.38 7.39 11.85
CA LEU A 244 13.03 6.20 11.08
C LEU A 244 13.51 6.31 9.63
N ASN A 245 14.11 5.24 9.12
CA ASN A 245 14.41 5.09 7.70
C ASN A 245 13.27 4.41 6.96
N HIS A 246 13.43 4.20 5.64
CA HIS A 246 12.42 3.61 4.74
C HIS A 246 11.85 2.28 5.22
N ALA A 247 12.72 1.34 5.55
CA ALA A 247 12.32 0.01 6.02
C ALA A 247 11.82 0.03 7.47
N ASP A 248 12.39 0.89 8.34
CA ASP A 248 11.99 1.02 9.73
C ASP A 248 10.52 1.44 9.85
N LEU A 249 10.05 2.34 8.98
CA LEU A 249 8.68 2.84 9.03
C LEU A 249 7.66 1.69 8.97
N ILE A 250 7.76 0.83 7.97
CA ILE A 250 6.85 -0.34 7.87
C ILE A 250 7.19 -1.42 8.90
N ALA A 251 8.47 -1.60 9.28
CA ALA A 251 8.88 -2.59 10.27
C ALA A 251 8.23 -2.37 11.64
N THR A 252 7.82 -1.12 11.97
CA THR A 252 7.07 -0.81 13.21
C THR A 252 5.72 -1.53 13.30
N PHE A 253 5.19 -2.08 12.21
CA PHE A 253 3.99 -2.93 12.27
C PHE A 253 4.27 -4.27 12.96
N SER A 254 5.52 -4.74 12.95
CA SER A 254 5.92 -5.94 13.69
C SER A 254 6.00 -5.68 15.20
N PRO A 255 5.54 -6.62 16.04
CA PRO A 255 5.71 -6.54 17.49
C PRO A 255 7.17 -6.31 17.93
N LEU A 256 8.17 -6.74 17.14
CA LEU A 256 9.59 -6.54 17.46
C LEU A 256 10.01 -5.06 17.41
N PHE A 257 9.44 -4.27 16.50
CA PHE A 257 9.88 -2.91 16.24
C PHE A 257 8.83 -1.86 16.58
N ARG A 258 7.63 -2.26 16.97
CA ARG A 258 6.49 -1.37 17.29
C ARG A 258 6.79 -0.30 18.33
N ARG A 259 7.75 -0.57 19.22
CA ARG A 259 8.18 0.40 20.25
C ARG A 259 9.02 1.55 19.68
N LYS A 260 9.49 1.49 18.42
CA LYS A 260 10.25 2.59 17.81
C LYS A 260 9.33 3.81 17.54
N ALA A 261 8.11 3.56 17.07
CA ALA A 261 7.12 4.62 16.82
C ALA A 261 5.71 4.01 16.67
N PRO A 262 4.63 4.76 16.95
CA PRO A 262 3.25 4.27 16.94
C PRO A 262 2.61 4.26 15.54
N VAL A 263 3.39 4.05 14.46
CA VAL A 263 2.94 4.19 13.06
C VAL A 263 1.68 3.36 12.76
N LEU A 264 1.66 2.08 13.19
CA LEU A 264 0.50 1.20 12.99
C LEU A 264 -0.74 1.71 13.73
N ASP A 265 -0.59 2.15 14.98
CA ASP A 265 -1.72 2.58 15.79
C ASP A 265 -2.27 3.94 15.31
N ASP A 266 -1.39 4.87 14.90
CA ASP A 266 -1.78 6.15 14.30
C ASP A 266 -2.52 5.94 12.96
N MET A 267 -2.04 5.04 12.10
CA MET A 267 -2.70 4.69 10.85
C MET A 267 -4.06 4.03 11.11
N ALA A 268 -4.13 3.09 12.04
CA ALA A 268 -5.39 2.41 12.38
C ALA A 268 -6.43 3.39 12.96
N ALA A 269 -6.02 4.34 13.78
CA ALA A 269 -6.89 5.39 14.30
C ALA A 269 -7.47 6.26 13.17
N PHE A 270 -6.60 6.74 12.26
CA PHE A 270 -7.03 7.49 11.08
C PHE A 270 -8.03 6.70 10.21
N LEU A 271 -7.70 5.44 9.88
CA LEU A 271 -8.57 4.61 9.05
C LEU A 271 -9.92 4.34 9.73
N THR A 272 -9.95 4.17 11.04
CA THR A 272 -11.19 3.99 11.80
C THR A 272 -12.07 5.23 11.70
N GLU A 273 -11.49 6.43 11.82
CA GLU A 273 -12.22 7.70 11.69
C GLU A 273 -12.72 7.92 10.25
N ALA A 274 -11.88 7.68 9.25
CA ALA A 274 -12.22 7.88 7.84
C ALA A 274 -13.30 6.90 7.33
N LEU A 275 -13.47 5.75 8.01
CA LEU A 275 -14.41 4.68 7.63
C LEU A 275 -15.59 4.52 8.62
N ALA A 276 -15.82 5.50 9.49
CA ALA A 276 -16.88 5.50 10.49
C ALA A 276 -18.32 5.64 9.92
#